data_b62ad48b7ac9a5a0a993dc111ef686f1
#
_entry.id   b62ad48b7ac9a5a0a993dc111ef686f1
#
_cell.length_a   1.000
_cell.length_b   1.000
_cell.length_c   1.000
_cell.angle_alpha   90.00
_cell.angle_beta   90.00
_cell.angle_gamma   90.00
#
_symmetry.space_group_name_H-M   'P 1'
#
loop_
_entity.id
_entity.type
_entity.pdbx_description
1 polymer ?
#
loop_
_entity_poly.entity_id
_entity_poly.type
_entity_poly.pdbx_seq_one_letter_code
_entity_poly.pdbx_strand_id
1 'polypeptide(L)'
;MSLKYRIALSIATLSFVPNIVVLAGFLLRARGQNPEVLLPLLLWAPVLALGAAGVGYLVATVLMRPVDELTRSLAYLRSTDRVLAELALPRPKERPPVEIAELREGFEELLEHLRQVMEGREAVFATLAHDLKTPLLAAIRALEYLEDADSIGPLRRKEVIRDLWKELSRSYWLVENLLTASRLETQKPNPEMLNLRALLEDLRLRFADQAKEAGMSLEIAGAGQARVDRHLLERAITNLTINALRHAKSRVVLRAGDGWVEVEDDGPGLPDSLERLSQPFRSQRLRGVRAGSAGLGMYVARRVAEVHGGKLESPKGQLGGACLRLRLN
;
A
#
# COMPACT_ATOMS: atom_id res chain seq x y z
N MET A 1 -38.86 1.06 0.89
CA MET A 1 -39.34 1.84 2.04
C MET A 1 -38.11 2.30 2.82
N SER A 2 -37.92 3.63 3.01
CA SER A 2 -36.73 4.14 3.70
C SER A 2 -36.73 3.75 5.17
N LEU A 3 -35.55 3.69 5.79
CA LEU A 3 -35.36 3.33 7.21
C LEU A 3 -36.21 4.24 8.12
N LYS A 4 -36.36 5.52 7.77
CA LYS A 4 -37.22 6.49 8.46
C LYS A 4 -38.66 6.00 8.58
N TYR A 5 -39.24 5.54 7.47
CA TYR A 5 -40.63 5.04 7.47
C TYR A 5 -40.78 3.76 8.28
N ARG A 6 -39.77 2.87 8.26
CA ARG A 6 -39.80 1.65 9.05
C ARG A 6 -39.74 1.95 10.57
N ILE A 7 -38.87 2.87 10.99
CA ILE A 7 -38.76 3.29 12.40
C ILE A 7 -40.03 4.05 12.82
N ALA A 8 -40.50 4.98 12.01
CA ALA A 8 -41.74 5.71 12.31
C ALA A 8 -42.96 4.77 12.43
N LEU A 9 -43.06 3.77 11.53
CA LEU A 9 -44.09 2.76 11.58
C LEU A 9 -43.96 1.87 12.83
N SER A 10 -42.74 1.47 13.22
CA SER A 10 -42.49 0.67 14.43
C SER A 10 -42.87 1.44 15.69
N ILE A 11 -42.52 2.72 15.79
CA ILE A 11 -42.89 3.57 16.92
C ILE A 11 -44.41 3.79 16.96
N ALA A 12 -45.04 4.05 15.81
CA ALA A 12 -46.49 4.20 15.70
C ALA A 12 -47.21 2.90 16.13
N THR A 13 -46.77 1.72 15.65
CA THR A 13 -47.36 0.44 16.05
C THR A 13 -47.17 0.12 17.54
N LEU A 14 -45.98 0.39 18.07
CA LEU A 14 -45.70 0.20 19.51
C LEU A 14 -46.53 1.11 20.40
N SER A 15 -46.83 2.32 19.96
CA SER A 15 -47.73 3.27 20.67
C SER A 15 -49.22 2.93 20.51
N PHE A 16 -49.58 2.31 19.37
CA PHE A 16 -50.99 2.00 19.04
C PHE A 16 -51.48 0.71 19.75
N VAL A 17 -50.64 -0.33 19.85
CA VAL A 17 -51.04 -1.64 20.43
C VAL A 17 -51.52 -1.53 21.90
N PRO A 18 -50.84 -0.85 22.84
CA PRO A 18 -51.33 -0.67 24.20
C PRO A 18 -52.67 0.07 24.25
N ASN A 19 -52.86 1.07 23.39
CA ASN A 19 -54.11 1.82 23.36
C ASN A 19 -55.30 0.98 22.87
N ILE A 20 -55.07 0.07 21.90
CA ILE A 20 -56.10 -0.92 21.46
C ILE A 20 -56.45 -1.90 22.62
N VAL A 21 -55.42 -2.39 23.33
CA VAL A 21 -55.63 -3.33 24.45
C VAL A 21 -56.43 -2.66 25.57
N VAL A 22 -56.11 -1.44 25.93
CA VAL A 22 -56.85 -0.64 26.92
C VAL A 22 -58.28 -0.39 26.47
N LEU A 23 -58.44 0.01 25.18
CA LEU A 23 -59.80 0.24 24.61
C LEU A 23 -60.61 -1.03 24.57
N ALA A 24 -60.02 -2.17 24.18
CA ALA A 24 -60.68 -3.47 24.13
C ALA A 24 -61.06 -3.92 25.56
N GLY A 25 -60.21 -3.73 26.56
CA GLY A 25 -60.48 -4.03 27.95
C GLY A 25 -61.65 -3.19 28.50
N PHE A 26 -61.67 -1.90 28.13
CA PHE A 26 -62.78 -0.99 28.49
C PHE A 26 -64.10 -1.40 27.85
N LEU A 27 -64.07 -1.74 26.54
CA LEU A 27 -65.25 -2.19 25.78
C LEU A 27 -65.81 -3.53 26.36
N LEU A 28 -64.93 -4.47 26.74
CA LEU A 28 -65.32 -5.70 27.37
C LEU A 28 -65.97 -5.48 28.76
N ARG A 29 -65.50 -4.50 29.53
CA ARG A 29 -66.03 -4.15 30.85
C ARG A 29 -67.29 -3.30 30.76
N ALA A 30 -67.46 -2.53 29.69
CA ALA A 30 -68.62 -1.72 29.43
C ALA A 30 -69.82 -2.48 28.85
N ARG A 31 -69.70 -3.81 28.63
CA ARG A 31 -70.81 -4.69 28.20
C ARG A 31 -71.93 -4.70 29.25
N GLY A 32 -72.80 -3.72 29.22
CA GLY A 32 -73.91 -3.53 30.17
C GLY A 32 -74.12 -2.10 30.70
N GLN A 33 -73.30 -1.16 30.26
CA GLN A 33 -73.45 0.26 30.63
C GLN A 33 -73.90 1.13 29.41
N ASN A 34 -74.52 2.29 29.71
CA ASN A 34 -75.15 3.19 28.74
C ASN A 34 -74.28 3.51 27.53
N PRO A 35 -74.88 3.51 26.31
CA PRO A 35 -74.17 3.81 25.03
C PRO A 35 -73.55 5.22 24.99
N GLU A 36 -73.98 6.12 25.88
CA GLU A 36 -73.46 7.51 25.96
C GLU A 36 -71.97 7.61 26.36
N VAL A 37 -71.41 6.58 27.02
CA VAL A 37 -69.99 6.52 27.43
C VAL A 37 -69.10 5.92 26.34
N LEU A 38 -69.66 5.04 25.51
CA LEU A 38 -68.91 4.36 24.43
C LEU A 38 -68.60 5.28 23.23
N LEU A 39 -69.47 6.17 22.87
CA LEU A 39 -69.32 7.07 21.71
C LEU A 39 -68.13 8.01 21.83
N PRO A 40 -67.88 8.71 22.97
CA PRO A 40 -66.69 9.52 23.16
C PRO A 40 -65.39 8.72 23.09
N LEU A 41 -65.34 7.52 23.71
CA LEU A 41 -64.17 6.66 23.71
C LEU A 41 -63.78 6.20 22.29
N LEU A 42 -64.75 5.84 21.44
CA LEU A 42 -64.56 5.46 20.06
C LEU A 42 -64.02 6.63 19.21
N LEU A 43 -64.45 7.87 19.50
CA LEU A 43 -63.95 9.06 18.78
C LEU A 43 -62.55 9.50 19.21
N TRP A 44 -62.19 9.27 20.50
CA TRP A 44 -60.86 9.65 21.00
C TRP A 44 -59.74 8.65 20.61
N ALA A 45 -60.03 7.39 20.39
CA ALA A 45 -59.03 6.39 20.04
C ALA A 45 -58.26 6.71 18.75
N PRO A 46 -58.87 7.09 17.61
CA PRO A 46 -58.17 7.51 16.42
C PRO A 46 -57.35 8.81 16.59
N VAL A 47 -57.85 9.73 17.42
CA VAL A 47 -57.13 11.01 17.71
C VAL A 47 -55.85 10.72 18.47
N LEU A 48 -55.89 9.84 19.49
CA LEU A 48 -54.70 9.40 20.23
C LEU A 48 -53.73 8.64 19.33
N ALA A 49 -54.24 7.76 18.46
CA ALA A 49 -53.42 7.04 17.50
C ALA A 49 -52.70 7.96 16.50
N LEU A 50 -53.39 8.95 15.95
CA LEU A 50 -52.80 9.99 15.09
C LEU A 50 -51.78 10.84 15.82
N GLY A 51 -52.05 11.23 17.06
CA GLY A 51 -51.09 11.92 17.91
C GLY A 51 -49.84 11.14 18.17
N ALA A 52 -49.96 9.85 18.55
CA ALA A 52 -48.84 8.94 18.77
C ALA A 52 -48.02 8.70 17.49
N ALA A 53 -48.69 8.55 16.35
CA ALA A 53 -48.03 8.43 15.07
C ALA A 53 -47.26 9.69 14.68
N GLY A 54 -47.82 10.87 14.93
CA GLY A 54 -47.20 12.19 14.73
C GLY A 54 -45.93 12.36 15.57
N VAL A 55 -46.02 12.06 16.87
CA VAL A 55 -44.86 12.11 17.78
C VAL A 55 -43.79 11.08 17.33
N GLY A 56 -44.20 9.85 17.00
CA GLY A 56 -43.28 8.82 16.50
C GLY A 56 -42.55 9.24 15.21
N TYR A 57 -43.24 9.89 14.28
CA TYR A 57 -42.66 10.44 13.07
C TYR A 57 -41.66 11.57 13.36
N LEU A 58 -42.00 12.45 14.28
CA LEU A 58 -41.18 13.59 14.69
C LEU A 58 -39.87 13.09 15.36
N VAL A 59 -39.98 12.14 16.25
CA VAL A 59 -38.83 11.48 16.91
C VAL A 59 -37.97 10.77 15.89
N ALA A 60 -38.55 9.98 14.98
CA ALA A 60 -37.82 9.29 13.92
C ALA A 60 -37.09 10.26 12.99
N THR A 61 -37.69 11.40 12.65
CA THR A 61 -37.03 12.41 11.80
C THR A 61 -35.86 13.08 12.50
N VAL A 62 -35.98 13.40 13.79
CA VAL A 62 -34.91 14.01 14.59
C VAL A 62 -33.74 13.02 14.76
N LEU A 63 -34.03 11.77 15.15
CA LEU A 63 -33.00 10.72 15.34
C LEU A 63 -32.30 10.32 14.04
N MET A 64 -32.98 10.40 12.88
CA MET A 64 -32.39 10.02 11.59
C MET A 64 -31.68 11.17 10.86
N ARG A 65 -31.81 12.41 11.28
CA ARG A 65 -31.12 13.56 10.65
C ARG A 65 -29.60 13.34 10.54
N PRO A 66 -28.87 12.94 11.60
CA PRO A 66 -27.42 12.76 11.53
C PRO A 66 -27.01 11.63 10.57
N VAL A 67 -27.81 10.54 10.50
CA VAL A 67 -27.58 9.43 9.57
C VAL A 67 -27.80 9.86 8.13
N ASP A 68 -28.84 10.67 7.86
CA ASP A 68 -29.11 11.20 6.54
C ASP A 68 -28.00 12.18 6.07
N GLU A 69 -27.49 13.01 6.97
CA GLU A 69 -26.37 13.91 6.66
C GLU A 69 -25.11 13.11 6.30
N LEU A 70 -24.81 12.07 7.07
CA LEU A 70 -23.69 11.17 6.77
C LEU A 70 -23.88 10.47 5.42
N THR A 71 -25.07 9.95 5.16
CA THR A 71 -25.39 9.25 3.91
C THR A 71 -25.30 10.19 2.69
N ARG A 72 -25.74 11.43 2.83
CA ARG A 72 -25.60 12.44 1.76
C ARG A 72 -24.16 12.83 1.54
N SER A 73 -23.37 12.95 2.61
CA SER A 73 -21.93 13.23 2.53
C SER A 73 -21.21 12.11 1.79
N LEU A 74 -21.54 10.84 2.10
CA LEU A 74 -21.00 9.67 1.40
C LEU A 74 -21.44 9.61 -0.07
N ALA A 75 -22.70 9.94 -0.37
CA ALA A 75 -23.20 10.00 -1.74
C ALA A 75 -22.51 11.13 -2.55
N TYR A 76 -22.25 12.28 -1.92
CA TYR A 76 -21.47 13.36 -2.51
C TYR A 76 -20.03 12.93 -2.81
N LEU A 77 -19.37 12.25 -1.88
CA LEU A 77 -18.04 11.69 -2.09
C LEU A 77 -18.00 10.71 -3.28
N ARG A 78 -19.03 9.87 -3.41
CA ARG A 78 -19.15 8.89 -4.50
C ARG A 78 -19.41 9.52 -5.88
N SER A 79 -20.10 10.67 -5.92
CA SER A 79 -20.48 11.34 -7.18
C SER A 79 -19.47 12.38 -7.66
N THR A 80 -18.45 12.66 -6.86
CA THR A 80 -17.49 13.72 -7.15
C THR A 80 -16.22 13.09 -7.68
N ASP A 81 -15.88 13.39 -8.94
CA ASP A 81 -14.62 13.02 -9.62
C ASP A 81 -13.41 13.87 -9.12
N ARG A 82 -13.54 14.46 -7.93
CA ARG A 82 -12.49 15.27 -7.31
C ARG A 82 -11.40 14.38 -6.73
N VAL A 83 -10.18 14.88 -6.82
CA VAL A 83 -9.00 14.26 -6.20
C VAL A 83 -9.30 13.96 -4.73
N LEU A 84 -9.02 12.73 -4.29
CA LEU A 84 -9.29 12.25 -2.91
C LEU A 84 -8.73 13.20 -1.83
N ALA A 85 -7.70 13.98 -2.15
CA ALA A 85 -7.10 14.98 -1.27
C ALA A 85 -8.09 16.08 -0.79
N GLU A 86 -9.15 16.38 -1.58
CA GLU A 86 -10.16 17.39 -1.24
C GLU A 86 -11.40 16.80 -0.56
N LEU A 87 -11.49 15.48 -0.38
CA LEU A 87 -12.64 14.81 0.21
C LEU A 87 -12.65 14.93 1.73
N ALA A 88 -13.30 15.97 2.25
CA ALA A 88 -13.58 16.12 3.68
C ALA A 88 -15.06 15.89 3.95
N LEU A 89 -15.38 15.20 5.04
CA LEU A 89 -16.76 15.16 5.52
C LEU A 89 -17.20 16.57 5.95
N PRO A 90 -18.33 17.09 5.47
CA PRO A 90 -18.82 18.37 5.91
C PRO A 90 -19.08 18.35 7.42
N ARG A 91 -18.76 19.44 8.11
CA ARG A 91 -18.98 19.55 9.56
C ARG A 91 -20.45 19.40 9.88
N PRO A 92 -20.83 18.60 10.90
CA PRO A 92 -22.23 18.47 11.28
C PRO A 92 -22.75 19.81 11.78
N LYS A 93 -24.00 20.15 11.44
CA LYS A 93 -24.66 21.40 11.87
C LYS A 93 -24.98 21.39 13.37
N GLU A 94 -25.25 20.21 13.92
CA GLU A 94 -25.58 19.98 15.33
C GLU A 94 -24.70 18.86 15.87
N ARG A 95 -24.53 18.79 17.20
CA ARG A 95 -23.78 17.68 17.82
C ARG A 95 -24.54 16.37 17.60
N PRO A 96 -23.94 15.39 16.90
CA PRO A 96 -24.59 14.11 16.68
C PRO A 96 -24.61 13.26 17.97
N PRO A 97 -25.50 12.26 18.08
CA PRO A 97 -25.42 11.22 19.11
C PRO A 97 -24.02 10.57 19.13
N VAL A 98 -23.64 10.04 20.31
CA VAL A 98 -22.29 9.49 20.53
C VAL A 98 -21.94 8.42 19.49
N GLU A 99 -22.89 7.53 19.19
CA GLU A 99 -22.70 6.41 18.25
C GLU A 99 -22.44 6.91 16.81
N ILE A 100 -23.07 8.02 16.44
CA ILE A 100 -22.88 8.66 15.12
C ILE A 100 -21.55 9.44 15.09
N ALA A 101 -21.15 10.01 16.22
CA ALA A 101 -19.87 10.69 16.35
C ALA A 101 -18.70 9.70 16.19
N GLU A 102 -18.75 8.56 16.89
CA GLU A 102 -17.77 7.48 16.79
C GLU A 102 -17.68 6.92 15.35
N LEU A 103 -18.83 6.67 14.71
CA LEU A 103 -18.85 6.22 13.31
C LEU A 103 -18.22 7.23 12.36
N ARG A 104 -18.47 8.51 12.59
CA ARG A 104 -17.90 9.59 11.80
C ARG A 104 -16.39 9.70 11.99
N GLU A 105 -15.91 9.61 13.23
CA GLU A 105 -14.48 9.62 13.56
C GLU A 105 -13.74 8.46 12.86
N GLY A 106 -14.26 7.24 12.99
CA GLY A 106 -13.69 6.07 12.28
C GLY A 106 -13.67 6.23 10.76
N PHE A 107 -14.68 6.93 10.19
CA PHE A 107 -14.69 7.20 8.76
C PHE A 107 -13.70 8.31 8.36
N GLU A 108 -13.53 9.35 9.18
CA GLU A 108 -12.53 10.40 8.98
C GLU A 108 -11.11 9.83 9.06
N GLU A 109 -10.83 8.92 10.01
CA GLU A 109 -9.56 8.18 10.10
C GLU A 109 -9.30 7.33 8.86
N LEU A 110 -10.32 6.62 8.36
CA LEU A 110 -10.20 5.83 7.13
C LEU A 110 -9.88 6.70 5.91
N LEU A 111 -10.56 7.84 5.77
CA LEU A 111 -10.29 8.80 4.69
C LEU A 111 -8.88 9.36 4.76
N GLU A 112 -8.43 9.69 5.96
CA GLU A 112 -7.07 10.20 6.17
C GLU A 112 -6.02 9.14 5.85
N HIS A 113 -6.25 7.89 6.26
CA HIS A 113 -5.38 6.77 5.89
C HIS A 113 -5.31 6.58 4.37
N LEU A 114 -6.46 6.62 3.68
CA LEU A 114 -6.52 6.54 2.22
C LEU A 114 -5.76 7.67 1.53
N ARG A 115 -5.86 8.91 2.05
CA ARG A 115 -5.08 10.04 1.53
C ARG A 115 -3.59 9.79 1.65
N GLN A 116 -3.12 9.40 2.82
CA GLN A 116 -1.71 9.13 3.06
C GLN A 116 -1.16 8.05 2.12
N VAL A 117 -1.94 7.00 1.87
CA VAL A 117 -1.59 5.95 0.90
C VAL A 117 -1.51 6.51 -0.52
N MET A 118 -2.47 7.34 -0.93
CA MET A 118 -2.49 7.92 -2.28
C MET A 118 -1.39 8.97 -2.49
N GLU A 119 -1.19 9.87 -1.54
CA GLU A 119 -0.09 10.85 -1.58
C GLU A 119 1.28 10.15 -1.62
N GLY A 120 1.44 9.09 -0.82
CA GLY A 120 2.61 8.24 -0.88
C GLY A 120 2.81 7.63 -2.27
N ARG A 121 1.75 7.14 -2.90
CA ARG A 121 1.78 6.57 -4.24
C ARG A 121 2.11 7.62 -5.31
N GLU A 122 1.52 8.80 -5.26
CA GLU A 122 1.81 9.90 -6.19
C GLU A 122 3.26 10.37 -6.07
N ALA A 123 3.78 10.54 -4.86
CA ALA A 123 5.17 10.89 -4.62
C ALA A 123 6.13 9.84 -5.19
N VAL A 124 5.79 8.55 -5.08
CA VAL A 124 6.51 7.45 -5.71
C VAL A 124 6.52 7.58 -7.23
N PHE A 125 5.37 7.81 -7.88
CA PHE A 125 5.29 7.98 -9.34
C PHE A 125 6.04 9.22 -9.83
N ALA A 126 5.94 10.35 -9.14
CA ALA A 126 6.67 11.56 -9.47
C ALA A 126 8.19 11.34 -9.42
N THR A 127 8.66 10.65 -8.38
CA THR A 127 10.07 10.29 -8.23
C THR A 127 10.54 9.36 -9.34
N LEU A 128 9.74 8.34 -9.68
CA LEU A 128 10.04 7.41 -10.77
C LEU A 128 10.10 8.11 -12.13
N ALA A 129 9.14 8.97 -12.41
CA ALA A 129 9.12 9.73 -13.66
C ALA A 129 10.38 10.60 -13.79
N HIS A 130 10.81 11.24 -12.71
CA HIS A 130 12.05 12.03 -12.68
C HIS A 130 13.29 11.14 -12.92
N ASP A 131 13.38 10.00 -12.24
CA ASP A 131 14.52 9.09 -12.30
C ASP A 131 14.63 8.34 -13.63
N LEU A 132 13.51 8.15 -14.33
CA LEU A 132 13.48 7.64 -15.71
C LEU A 132 13.80 8.72 -16.73
N LYS A 133 13.31 9.95 -16.52
CA LYS A 133 13.53 11.07 -17.46
C LYS A 133 15.02 11.41 -17.61
N THR A 134 15.76 11.41 -16.50
CA THR A 134 17.17 11.81 -16.50
C THR A 134 18.05 10.91 -17.38
N PRO A 135 18.10 9.58 -17.23
CA PRO A 135 18.89 8.70 -18.08
C PRO A 135 18.39 8.65 -19.52
N LEU A 136 17.06 8.76 -19.74
CA LEU A 136 16.51 8.82 -21.10
C LEU A 136 16.96 10.07 -21.86
N LEU A 137 16.94 11.24 -21.19
CA LEU A 137 17.45 12.48 -21.79
C LEU A 137 18.97 12.41 -22.03
N ALA A 138 19.73 11.80 -21.13
CA ALA A 138 21.16 11.58 -21.34
C ALA A 138 21.40 10.64 -22.54
N ALA A 139 20.59 9.61 -22.70
CA ALA A 139 20.66 8.69 -23.83
C ALA A 139 20.32 9.39 -25.15
N ILE A 140 19.28 10.21 -25.20
CA ILE A 140 18.89 10.99 -26.39
C ILE A 140 20.05 11.92 -26.80
N ARG A 141 20.61 12.70 -25.86
CA ARG A 141 21.74 13.60 -26.13
C ARG A 141 23.00 12.86 -26.60
N ALA A 142 23.24 11.67 -26.04
CA ALA A 142 24.37 10.84 -26.49
C ALA A 142 24.17 10.33 -27.92
N LEU A 143 22.94 9.99 -28.31
CA LEU A 143 22.61 9.60 -29.69
C LEU A 143 22.70 10.79 -30.64
N GLU A 144 22.15 11.98 -30.31
CA GLU A 144 22.28 13.20 -31.07
C GLU A 144 23.77 13.56 -31.30
N TYR A 145 24.58 13.47 -30.23
CA TYR A 145 26.02 13.69 -30.33
C TYR A 145 26.72 12.69 -31.28
N LEU A 146 26.31 11.43 -31.31
CA LEU A 146 26.84 10.41 -32.20
C LEU A 146 26.40 10.60 -33.67
N GLU A 147 25.25 11.21 -33.89
CA GLU A 147 24.67 11.48 -35.21
C GLU A 147 25.32 12.69 -35.86
N ASP A 148 25.58 13.75 -35.12
CA ASP A 148 26.22 14.98 -35.60
C ASP A 148 27.75 14.87 -35.85
N ALA A 149 28.33 13.74 -35.58
CA ALA A 149 29.78 13.63 -35.46
C ALA A 149 30.45 12.89 -36.60
N ASP A 150 30.58 13.54 -37.74
CA ASP A 150 31.58 13.16 -38.79
C ASP A 150 33.03 13.26 -38.29
N SER A 151 33.27 13.92 -37.15
CA SER A 151 34.61 14.23 -36.59
C SER A 151 34.94 13.43 -35.30
N ILE A 152 34.07 12.57 -34.81
CA ILE A 152 34.35 11.80 -33.56
C ILE A 152 35.28 10.62 -33.86
N GLY A 153 36.46 10.64 -33.23
CA GLY A 153 37.40 9.53 -33.30
C GLY A 153 36.83 8.24 -32.73
N PRO A 154 37.27 7.05 -33.23
CA PRO A 154 36.67 5.76 -32.90
C PRO A 154 36.73 5.42 -31.39
N LEU A 155 37.71 5.91 -30.66
CA LEU A 155 37.83 5.74 -29.22
C LEU A 155 36.72 6.47 -28.47
N ARG A 156 36.48 7.74 -28.82
CA ARG A 156 35.43 8.55 -28.20
C ARG A 156 34.04 8.01 -28.49
N ARG A 157 33.80 7.53 -29.71
CA ARG A 157 32.56 6.87 -30.09
C ARG A 157 32.27 5.64 -29.19
N LYS A 158 33.28 4.79 -28.93
CA LYS A 158 33.16 3.65 -28.05
C LYS A 158 32.85 4.04 -26.61
N GLU A 159 33.44 5.12 -26.11
CA GLU A 159 33.16 5.64 -24.76
C GLU A 159 31.69 6.08 -24.62
N VAL A 160 31.22 6.90 -25.58
CA VAL A 160 29.83 7.39 -25.58
C VAL A 160 28.84 6.24 -25.67
N ILE A 161 29.07 5.24 -26.53
CA ILE A 161 28.24 4.04 -26.62
C ILE A 161 28.24 3.27 -25.30
N ARG A 162 29.39 3.13 -24.64
CA ARG A 162 29.49 2.46 -23.34
C ARG A 162 28.71 3.19 -22.26
N ASP A 163 28.79 4.50 -22.23
CA ASP A 163 28.05 5.31 -21.24
C ASP A 163 26.54 5.29 -21.53
N LEU A 164 26.14 5.30 -22.79
CA LEU A 164 24.76 5.09 -23.22
C LEU A 164 24.20 3.74 -22.73
N TRP A 165 24.97 2.66 -22.91
CA TRP A 165 24.60 1.34 -22.42
C TRP A 165 24.43 1.31 -20.89
N LYS A 166 25.29 1.99 -20.13
CA LYS A 166 25.17 2.08 -18.68
C LYS A 166 23.88 2.78 -18.26
N GLU A 167 23.54 3.91 -18.88
CA GLU A 167 22.34 4.68 -18.55
C GLU A 167 21.06 3.95 -18.94
N LEU A 168 21.01 3.30 -20.09
CA LEU A 168 19.86 2.50 -20.51
C LEU A 168 19.67 1.26 -19.61
N SER A 169 20.78 0.59 -19.27
CA SER A 169 20.74 -0.55 -18.34
C SER A 169 20.21 -0.14 -16.97
N ARG A 170 20.60 1.03 -16.48
CA ARG A 170 20.10 1.59 -15.22
C ARG A 170 18.59 1.86 -15.28
N SER A 171 18.10 2.46 -16.38
CA SER A 171 16.67 2.68 -16.58
C SER A 171 15.88 1.37 -16.62
N TYR A 172 16.39 0.39 -17.33
CA TYR A 172 15.80 -0.95 -17.41
C TYR A 172 15.67 -1.58 -16.01
N TRP A 173 16.75 -1.53 -15.21
CA TRP A 173 16.74 -2.04 -13.83
C TRP A 173 15.74 -1.34 -12.93
N LEU A 174 15.54 -0.02 -13.11
CA LEU A 174 14.54 0.73 -12.38
C LEU A 174 13.12 0.25 -12.71
N VAL A 175 12.81 0.11 -14.00
CA VAL A 175 11.50 -0.40 -14.48
C VAL A 175 11.24 -1.81 -13.96
N GLU A 176 12.23 -2.68 -14.08
CA GLU A 176 12.12 -4.06 -13.61
C GLU A 176 11.88 -4.17 -12.08
N ASN A 177 12.57 -3.33 -11.29
CA ASN A 177 12.34 -3.31 -9.84
C ASN A 177 10.94 -2.79 -9.50
N LEU A 178 10.42 -1.81 -10.26
CA LEU A 178 9.07 -1.32 -10.11
C LEU A 178 8.03 -2.41 -10.43
N LEU A 179 8.20 -3.11 -11.56
CA LEU A 179 7.32 -4.21 -11.95
C LEU A 179 7.34 -5.34 -10.92
N THR A 180 8.52 -5.66 -10.38
CA THR A 180 8.64 -6.67 -9.32
C THR A 180 7.94 -6.22 -8.05
N ALA A 181 8.12 -4.97 -7.61
CA ALA A 181 7.43 -4.41 -6.45
C ALA A 181 5.91 -4.47 -6.62
N SER A 182 5.39 -4.07 -7.79
CA SER A 182 3.96 -4.13 -8.12
C SER A 182 3.41 -5.57 -8.12
N ARG A 183 4.16 -6.52 -8.68
CA ARG A 183 3.76 -7.94 -8.66
C ARG A 183 3.70 -8.52 -7.25
N LEU A 184 4.65 -8.16 -6.38
CA LEU A 184 4.67 -8.59 -4.99
C LEU A 184 3.46 -8.11 -4.17
N GLU A 185 2.78 -7.04 -4.62
CA GLU A 185 1.54 -6.56 -4.00
C GLU A 185 0.29 -7.32 -4.49
N THR A 186 0.31 -7.83 -5.73
CA THR A 186 -0.89 -8.36 -6.40
C THR A 186 -0.88 -9.86 -6.63
N GLN A 187 0.29 -10.49 -6.68
CA GLN A 187 0.46 -11.90 -7.03
C GLN A 187 1.00 -12.70 -5.84
N LYS A 188 0.47 -13.91 -5.69
CA LYS A 188 1.05 -14.88 -4.74
C LYS A 188 2.30 -15.49 -5.33
N PRO A 189 3.39 -15.66 -4.54
CA PRO A 189 4.57 -16.37 -4.99
C PRO A 189 4.24 -17.82 -5.35
N ASN A 190 4.98 -18.40 -6.30
CA ASN A 190 4.92 -19.81 -6.66
C ASN A 190 6.14 -20.54 -6.10
N PRO A 191 6.13 -21.01 -4.83
CA PRO A 191 7.29 -21.54 -4.17
C PRO A 191 7.60 -22.97 -4.61
N GLU A 192 8.84 -23.23 -4.99
CA GLU A 192 9.43 -24.53 -5.27
C GLU A 192 10.67 -24.80 -4.40
N MET A 193 11.05 -26.07 -4.24
CA MET A 193 12.31 -26.40 -3.55
C MET A 193 13.49 -26.08 -4.44
N LEU A 194 14.31 -25.14 -4.01
CA LEU A 194 15.43 -24.61 -4.79
C LEU A 194 16.76 -24.91 -4.13
N ASN A 195 17.71 -25.40 -4.92
CA ASN A 195 19.11 -25.47 -4.51
C ASN A 195 19.74 -24.08 -4.60
N LEU A 196 19.98 -23.46 -3.45
CA LEU A 196 20.46 -22.08 -3.36
C LEU A 196 21.87 -21.92 -3.89
N ARG A 197 22.75 -22.95 -3.71
CA ARG A 197 24.09 -22.90 -4.25
C ARG A 197 24.11 -22.86 -5.79
N ALA A 198 23.30 -23.69 -6.44
CA ALA A 198 23.17 -23.66 -7.90
C ALA A 198 22.69 -22.29 -8.42
N LEU A 199 21.71 -21.69 -7.75
CA LEU A 199 21.27 -20.34 -8.09
C LEU A 199 22.38 -19.29 -7.94
N LEU A 200 23.17 -19.36 -6.87
CA LEU A 200 24.29 -18.44 -6.66
C LEU A 200 25.40 -18.63 -7.71
N GLU A 201 25.65 -19.86 -8.16
CA GLU A 201 26.61 -20.15 -9.24
C GLU A 201 26.16 -19.56 -10.59
N ASP A 202 24.85 -19.66 -10.93
CA ASP A 202 24.28 -19.02 -12.11
C ASP A 202 24.46 -17.50 -12.05
N LEU A 203 24.18 -16.90 -10.89
CA LEU A 203 24.34 -15.45 -10.68
C LEU A 203 25.81 -15.03 -10.74
N ARG A 204 26.72 -15.80 -10.14
CA ARG A 204 28.16 -15.51 -10.21
C ARG A 204 28.66 -15.47 -11.65
N LEU A 205 28.26 -16.45 -12.48
CA LEU A 205 28.61 -16.47 -13.90
C LEU A 205 28.07 -15.24 -14.62
N ARG A 206 26.85 -14.82 -14.35
CA ARG A 206 26.22 -13.64 -14.95
C ARG A 206 26.94 -12.34 -14.60
N PHE A 207 27.47 -12.22 -13.37
CA PHE A 207 28.16 -11.04 -12.90
C PHE A 207 29.69 -11.11 -13.03
N ALA A 208 30.25 -12.21 -13.57
CA ALA A 208 31.68 -12.44 -13.65
C ALA A 208 32.42 -11.34 -14.43
N ASP A 209 31.93 -10.97 -15.61
CA ASP A 209 32.54 -9.94 -16.43
C ASP A 209 32.46 -8.56 -15.77
N GLN A 210 31.31 -8.23 -15.17
CA GLN A 210 31.12 -6.96 -14.45
C GLN A 210 32.05 -6.86 -13.23
N ALA A 211 32.19 -7.93 -12.46
CA ALA A 211 33.11 -7.98 -11.33
C ALA A 211 34.55 -7.83 -11.79
N LYS A 212 34.94 -8.53 -12.85
CA LYS A 212 36.30 -8.47 -13.44
C LYS A 212 36.62 -7.07 -13.98
N GLU A 213 35.72 -6.44 -14.69
CA GLU A 213 35.90 -5.05 -15.18
C GLU A 213 36.05 -4.04 -14.04
N ALA A 214 35.40 -4.29 -12.91
CA ALA A 214 35.50 -3.48 -11.71
C ALA A 214 36.71 -3.83 -10.82
N GLY A 215 37.52 -4.84 -11.20
CA GLY A 215 38.67 -5.30 -10.41
C GLY A 215 38.29 -6.00 -9.11
N MET A 216 37.10 -6.63 -9.05
CA MET A 216 36.54 -7.23 -7.84
C MET A 216 36.52 -8.75 -7.92
N SER A 217 36.72 -9.44 -6.78
CA SER A 217 36.43 -10.86 -6.66
C SER A 217 34.97 -11.08 -6.26
N LEU A 218 34.31 -12.03 -6.95
CA LEU A 218 32.96 -12.49 -6.63
C LEU A 218 33.01 -13.99 -6.30
N GLU A 219 32.83 -14.31 -5.03
CA GLU A 219 32.99 -15.64 -4.49
C GLU A 219 31.67 -16.24 -4.01
N ILE A 220 31.58 -17.59 -3.98
CA ILE A 220 30.45 -18.31 -3.43
C ILE A 220 30.93 -19.17 -2.26
N ALA A 221 30.13 -19.22 -1.19
CA ALA A 221 30.37 -20.07 -0.05
C ALA A 221 29.08 -20.75 0.45
N GLY A 222 29.24 -21.90 1.06
CA GLY A 222 28.11 -22.63 1.64
C GLY A 222 27.20 -23.29 0.62
N ALA A 223 26.17 -23.95 1.10
CA ALA A 223 25.10 -24.59 0.33
C ALA A 223 23.85 -24.70 1.22
N GLY A 224 22.69 -24.80 0.60
CA GLY A 224 21.42 -24.97 1.31
C GLY A 224 20.27 -25.05 0.33
N GLN A 225 19.09 -25.28 0.88
CA GLN A 225 17.83 -25.32 0.16
C GLN A 225 16.79 -24.42 0.82
N ALA A 226 15.84 -23.93 0.02
CA ALA A 226 14.70 -23.19 0.52
C ALA A 226 13.49 -23.41 -0.41
N ARG A 227 12.28 -23.31 0.16
CA ARG A 227 11.04 -23.36 -0.62
C ARG A 227 10.61 -21.95 -1.00
N VAL A 228 10.95 -21.53 -2.22
CA VAL A 228 10.82 -20.15 -2.66
C VAL A 228 10.45 -20.03 -4.13
N ASP A 229 9.90 -18.89 -4.51
CA ASP A 229 9.75 -18.51 -5.91
C ASP A 229 11.12 -18.13 -6.49
N ARG A 230 11.60 -18.94 -7.47
CA ARG A 230 12.92 -18.77 -8.08
C ARG A 230 13.15 -17.38 -8.65
N HIS A 231 12.15 -16.86 -9.40
CA HIS A 231 12.29 -15.56 -10.06
C HIS A 231 12.37 -14.40 -9.08
N LEU A 232 11.55 -14.44 -8.03
CA LEU A 232 11.55 -13.43 -6.98
C LEU A 232 12.86 -13.46 -6.19
N LEU A 233 13.32 -14.65 -5.80
CA LEU A 233 14.58 -14.79 -5.06
C LEU A 233 15.79 -14.37 -5.90
N GLU A 234 15.86 -14.81 -7.16
CA GLU A 234 16.90 -14.41 -8.10
C GLU A 234 16.95 -12.88 -8.23
N ARG A 235 15.79 -12.23 -8.31
CA ARG A 235 15.68 -10.77 -8.37
C ARG A 235 16.21 -10.10 -7.12
N ALA A 236 15.83 -10.61 -5.94
CA ALA A 236 16.29 -10.08 -4.66
C ALA A 236 17.82 -10.17 -4.54
N ILE A 237 18.40 -11.35 -4.82
CA ILE A 237 19.85 -11.56 -4.74
C ILE A 237 20.58 -10.68 -5.77
N THR A 238 20.05 -10.55 -6.98
CA THR A 238 20.59 -9.67 -8.02
C THR A 238 20.66 -8.22 -7.53
N ASN A 239 19.59 -7.71 -6.92
CA ASN A 239 19.57 -6.35 -6.36
C ASN A 239 20.63 -6.15 -5.28
N LEU A 240 20.78 -7.12 -4.37
CA LEU A 240 21.81 -7.08 -3.33
C LEU A 240 23.23 -7.18 -3.92
N THR A 241 23.43 -8.04 -4.90
CA THR A 241 24.74 -8.24 -5.58
C THR A 241 25.17 -6.98 -6.34
N ILE A 242 24.27 -6.35 -7.09
CA ILE A 242 24.56 -5.08 -7.79
C ILE A 242 24.93 -3.99 -6.77
N ASN A 243 24.23 -3.94 -5.63
CA ASN A 243 24.54 -3.00 -4.57
C ASN A 243 25.93 -3.27 -3.97
N ALA A 244 26.24 -4.52 -3.67
CA ALA A 244 27.55 -4.95 -3.16
C ALA A 244 28.67 -4.60 -4.16
N LEU A 245 28.55 -4.94 -5.44
CA LEU A 245 29.55 -4.64 -6.49
C LEU A 245 29.75 -3.13 -6.69
N ARG A 246 28.77 -2.30 -6.36
CA ARG A 246 28.90 -0.83 -6.44
C ARG A 246 29.71 -0.22 -5.31
N HIS A 247 29.63 -0.82 -4.11
CA HIS A 247 30.16 -0.27 -2.88
C HIS A 247 31.38 -1.00 -2.33
N ALA A 248 31.62 -2.24 -2.78
CA ALA A 248 32.79 -3.02 -2.43
C ALA A 248 34.09 -2.30 -2.84
N LYS A 249 35.17 -2.60 -2.13
CA LYS A 249 36.51 -2.17 -2.47
C LYS A 249 37.21 -3.17 -3.40
N SER A 250 37.09 -4.47 -3.09
CA SER A 250 37.76 -5.54 -3.82
C SER A 250 37.04 -6.88 -3.79
N ARG A 251 36.13 -7.13 -2.82
CA ARG A 251 35.57 -8.46 -2.59
C ARG A 251 34.10 -8.46 -2.26
N VAL A 252 33.37 -9.35 -2.93
CA VAL A 252 31.96 -9.66 -2.66
C VAL A 252 31.82 -11.17 -2.49
N VAL A 253 31.10 -11.61 -1.46
CA VAL A 253 30.86 -13.03 -1.16
C VAL A 253 29.35 -13.27 -1.09
N LEU A 254 28.88 -14.23 -1.88
CA LEU A 254 27.52 -14.76 -1.84
C LEU A 254 27.52 -16.04 -1.02
N ARG A 255 26.73 -16.11 0.06
CA ARG A 255 26.65 -17.32 0.89
C ARG A 255 25.24 -17.89 0.88
N ALA A 256 25.15 -19.22 0.91
CA ALA A 256 23.89 -19.93 1.08
C ALA A 256 23.94 -20.86 2.29
N GLY A 257 22.82 -21.00 2.95
CA GLY A 257 22.50 -22.01 3.95
C GLY A 257 21.04 -22.39 3.87
N ASP A 258 20.61 -23.35 4.67
CA ASP A 258 19.21 -23.77 4.66
C ASP A 258 18.29 -22.66 5.11
N GLY A 259 17.37 -22.26 4.22
CA GLY A 259 16.43 -21.18 4.45
C GLY A 259 17.02 -19.75 4.42
N TRP A 260 18.23 -19.54 3.89
CA TRP A 260 18.79 -18.19 3.79
C TRP A 260 19.84 -18.03 2.70
N VAL A 261 19.93 -16.79 2.19
CA VAL A 261 21.01 -16.33 1.30
C VAL A 261 21.56 -15.02 1.84
N GLU A 262 22.88 -14.84 1.73
CA GLU A 262 23.60 -13.68 2.22
C GLU A 262 24.49 -13.10 1.13
N VAL A 263 24.54 -11.77 1.06
CA VAL A 263 25.45 -11.00 0.22
C VAL A 263 26.28 -10.10 1.13
N GLU A 264 27.60 -10.28 1.10
CA GLU A 264 28.55 -9.53 1.90
C GLU A 264 29.60 -8.85 1.03
N ASP A 265 29.95 -7.62 1.36
CA ASP A 265 31.02 -6.85 0.70
C ASP A 265 32.05 -6.33 1.71
N ASP A 266 33.19 -5.86 1.19
CA ASP A 266 34.27 -5.22 1.95
C ASP A 266 34.24 -3.67 1.86
N GLY A 267 33.09 -3.10 1.56
CA GLY A 267 32.88 -1.66 1.41
C GLY A 267 32.80 -0.89 2.74
N PRO A 268 32.23 0.31 2.73
CA PRO A 268 32.09 1.16 3.91
C PRO A 268 30.98 0.74 4.89
N GLY A 269 30.21 -0.32 4.55
CA GLY A 269 29.03 -0.72 5.31
C GLY A 269 27.77 0.06 4.92
N LEU A 270 26.70 -0.11 5.70
CA LEU A 270 25.42 0.58 5.46
C LEU A 270 25.49 2.01 6.01
N PRO A 271 25.07 3.02 5.23
CA PRO A 271 25.11 4.42 5.67
C PRO A 271 23.98 4.80 6.64
N ASP A 272 22.95 3.99 6.81
CA ASP A 272 21.81 4.21 7.69
C ASP A 272 21.24 2.83 8.14
N SER A 273 20.22 2.82 8.99
CA SER A 273 19.57 1.58 9.43
C SER A 273 18.92 0.85 8.25
N LEU A 274 18.91 -0.48 8.31
CA LEU A 274 18.33 -1.32 7.26
C LEU A 274 16.85 -1.01 7.02
N GLU A 275 16.08 -0.73 8.10
CA GLU A 275 14.67 -0.35 8.02
C GLU A 275 14.46 0.90 7.17
N ARG A 276 15.35 1.87 7.32
CA ARG A 276 15.29 3.12 6.55
C ARG A 276 15.73 2.91 5.11
N LEU A 277 16.82 2.19 4.89
CA LEU A 277 17.37 1.94 3.55
C LEU A 277 16.46 1.03 2.71
N SER A 278 15.64 0.20 3.33
CA SER A 278 14.66 -0.66 2.68
C SER A 278 13.27 -0.02 2.49
N GLN A 279 13.12 1.28 2.78
CA GLN A 279 11.93 2.05 2.38
C GLN A 279 12.04 2.43 0.89
N PRO A 280 10.93 2.40 0.13
CA PRO A 280 10.96 2.75 -1.28
C PRO A 280 11.43 4.21 -1.47
N PHE A 281 12.27 4.46 -2.46
CA PHE A 281 12.73 5.78 -2.94
C PHE A 281 13.53 6.64 -1.94
N ARG A 282 14.03 6.08 -0.85
CA ARG A 282 14.70 6.87 0.19
C ARG A 282 16.18 7.17 -0.06
N SER A 283 16.85 6.42 -0.92
CA SER A 283 18.29 6.60 -1.19
C SER A 283 18.66 7.95 -1.83
N GLN A 284 17.69 8.70 -2.37
CA GLN A 284 17.91 10.02 -2.99
C GLN A 284 18.13 11.17 -2.01
N ARG A 285 17.70 11.01 -0.74
CA ARG A 285 17.85 12.08 0.27
C ARG A 285 19.26 12.17 0.88
N LEU A 286 20.10 11.19 0.65
CA LEU A 286 21.50 11.22 1.06
C LEU A 286 22.29 11.98 0.00
N ARG A 287 22.38 13.30 0.19
CA ARG A 287 23.09 14.24 -0.68
C ARG A 287 24.53 13.80 -0.94
N GLY A 288 24.93 13.72 -2.19
CA GLY A 288 26.30 13.97 -2.60
C GLY A 288 27.07 12.83 -3.26
N VAL A 289 26.62 11.58 -3.36
CA VAL A 289 27.41 10.50 -3.98
C VAL A 289 26.56 9.72 -4.95
N ARG A 290 26.90 9.86 -6.26
CA ARG A 290 26.48 9.02 -7.40
C ARG A 290 25.11 8.38 -7.23
N ALA A 291 24.06 9.15 -7.42
CA ALA A 291 22.67 8.70 -7.46
C ALA A 291 22.52 7.58 -8.51
N GLY A 292 22.62 6.35 -8.09
CA GLY A 292 22.73 5.19 -8.97
C GLY A 292 21.58 4.19 -8.91
N SER A 293 20.72 4.27 -7.90
CA SER A 293 19.50 3.44 -7.83
C SER A 293 18.41 4.20 -7.08
N ALA A 294 17.18 4.10 -7.53
CA ALA A 294 16.01 4.75 -6.91
C ALA A 294 15.66 4.23 -5.50
N GLY A 295 16.57 3.55 -4.81
CA GLY A 295 16.30 2.94 -3.50
C GLY A 295 15.31 1.79 -3.52
N LEU A 296 14.97 1.28 -4.71
CA LEU A 296 14.02 0.17 -4.85
C LEU A 296 14.66 -1.20 -4.65
N GLY A 297 15.97 -1.37 -4.86
CA GLY A 297 16.62 -2.68 -4.81
C GLY A 297 16.52 -3.34 -3.43
N MET A 298 16.82 -2.61 -2.35
CA MET A 298 16.68 -3.11 -0.98
C MET A 298 15.22 -3.28 -0.57
N TYR A 299 14.34 -2.41 -1.02
CA TYR A 299 12.90 -2.55 -0.82
C TYR A 299 12.37 -3.85 -1.45
N VAL A 300 12.73 -4.13 -2.73
CA VAL A 300 12.36 -5.39 -3.40
C VAL A 300 12.92 -6.59 -2.65
N ALA A 301 14.19 -6.56 -2.25
CA ALA A 301 14.80 -7.65 -1.50
C ALA A 301 14.07 -7.92 -0.17
N ARG A 302 13.72 -6.88 0.58
CA ARG A 302 12.92 -6.96 1.79
C ARG A 302 11.54 -7.56 1.52
N ARG A 303 10.80 -7.05 0.53
CA ARG A 303 9.47 -7.55 0.18
C ARG A 303 9.49 -9.01 -0.27
N VAL A 304 10.52 -9.41 -1.03
CA VAL A 304 10.70 -10.82 -1.41
C VAL A 304 10.88 -11.71 -0.18
N ALA A 305 11.70 -11.32 0.79
CA ALA A 305 11.84 -12.07 2.04
C ALA A 305 10.51 -12.17 2.79
N GLU A 306 9.78 -11.05 2.92
CA GLU A 306 8.49 -10.98 3.63
C GLU A 306 7.41 -11.88 2.99
N VAL A 307 7.26 -11.90 1.66
CA VAL A 307 6.27 -12.77 0.98
C VAL A 307 6.60 -14.25 1.08
N HIS A 308 7.86 -14.61 1.40
CA HIS A 308 8.29 -15.97 1.71
C HIS A 308 8.29 -16.26 3.22
N GLY A 309 7.62 -15.42 4.04
CA GLY A 309 7.49 -15.62 5.47
C GLY A 309 8.76 -15.33 6.28
N GLY A 310 9.78 -14.76 5.64
CA GLY A 310 11.06 -14.43 6.25
C GLY A 310 11.28 -12.92 6.42
N LYS A 311 12.53 -12.50 6.46
CA LYS A 311 12.92 -11.09 6.61
C LYS A 311 14.30 -10.80 6.01
N LEU A 312 14.54 -9.52 5.69
CA LEU A 312 15.88 -9.02 5.35
C LEU A 312 16.57 -8.57 6.63
N GLU A 313 17.78 -9.06 6.86
CA GLU A 313 18.60 -8.80 8.05
C GLU A 313 19.98 -8.25 7.64
N SER A 314 20.62 -7.53 8.56
CA SER A 314 22.02 -7.11 8.40
C SER A 314 22.86 -7.67 9.57
N PRO A 315 23.28 -8.93 9.50
CA PRO A 315 24.15 -9.51 10.52
C PRO A 315 25.55 -8.88 10.45
N LYS A 316 26.36 -9.09 11.48
CA LYS A 316 27.76 -8.70 11.47
C LYS A 316 28.51 -9.59 10.49
N GLY A 317 29.05 -8.99 9.43
CA GLY A 317 29.83 -9.68 8.41
C GLY A 317 31.27 -9.97 8.84
N GLN A 318 31.99 -10.71 8.01
CA GLN A 318 33.41 -11.08 8.19
C GLN A 318 34.34 -10.14 7.40
N LEU A 319 33.83 -9.51 6.32
CA LEU A 319 34.63 -8.66 5.44
C LEU A 319 34.69 -7.19 5.89
N GLY A 320 33.90 -6.83 6.89
CA GLY A 320 33.90 -5.49 7.48
C GLY A 320 33.09 -4.42 6.76
N GLY A 321 32.45 -4.76 5.64
CA GLY A 321 31.52 -3.90 4.91
C GLY A 321 30.06 -4.20 5.21
N ALA A 322 29.17 -4.07 4.21
CA ALA A 322 27.78 -4.42 4.37
C ALA A 322 27.55 -5.93 4.24
N CYS A 323 26.74 -6.48 5.14
CA CYS A 323 26.30 -7.87 5.09
C CYS A 323 24.77 -7.88 5.14
N LEU A 324 24.14 -8.40 4.09
CA LEU A 324 22.69 -8.45 3.94
C LEU A 324 22.22 -9.89 3.74
N ARG A 325 21.38 -10.39 4.64
CA ARG A 325 20.85 -11.74 4.64
C ARG A 325 19.36 -11.76 4.39
N LEU A 326 18.95 -12.48 3.35
CA LEU A 326 17.57 -12.86 3.07
C LEU A 326 17.27 -14.14 3.85
N ARG A 327 16.48 -14.05 4.89
CA ARG A 327 15.94 -15.20 5.59
C ARG A 327 14.64 -15.61 4.91
N LEU A 328 14.46 -16.91 4.69
CA LEU A 328 13.36 -17.51 3.92
C LEU A 328 12.79 -18.64 4.78
N ASN A 329 11.48 -18.82 4.80
CA ASN A 329 10.84 -19.89 5.59
C ASN A 329 10.30 -20.99 4.69
#